data_d7e991444e1bfe4f3380448eed9a8da8
#
_entry.id   d7e991444e1bfe4f3380448eed9a8da8
#
_cell.length_a   1.000
_cell.length_b   1.000
_cell.length_c   1.000
_cell.angle_alpha   90.00
_cell.angle_beta   90.00
_cell.angle_gamma   90.00
#
_symmetry.space_group_name_H-M   'P 1'
#
loop_
_entity.id
_entity.type
_entity.pdbx_description
1 polymer ?
#
loop_
_entity_poly.entity_id
_entity_poly.type
_entity_poly.pdbx_seq_one_letter_code
_entity_poly.pdbx_strand_id
1 'polypeptide(L)'
;MKETYGRKLRKATQISSSKAAEAVGISRSKLERWERGEAGLDIEKVFKLLEVIHVQKIDFFNNNISNYLKNITLEVSKAYESNDINYLKTQSKKLLSEVENDSFDKRTFLKAAIYCNAYYDLTGVDIFTDNYKKRLSMYFSKILSGDEVWYYDDVYFFGNTQNLISPRTIYSLSFSLVFYFKNNNDLEMKFSTAILNTLINAEYILIKKDLKKAKRLDAIISGLDITDRFAFEKIRYKYMHFMLNFLETNDDRNLRLMWAALELQGLNTLKDGFETAFKQIKQIYSKKS
;
A
#
# COMPACT_ATOMS: atom_id res chain seq x y z
N MET A 1 -29.21 -25.08 -5.07
CA MET A 1 -28.21 -24.44 -5.94
C MET A 1 -27.71 -23.17 -5.27
N LYS A 2 -26.40 -22.99 -5.22
CA LYS A 2 -25.79 -21.80 -4.60
C LYS A 2 -25.98 -20.63 -5.55
N GLU A 3 -26.78 -19.63 -5.15
CA GLU A 3 -27.05 -18.43 -5.93
C GLU A 3 -25.78 -17.57 -6.00
N THR A 4 -25.35 -17.17 -7.20
CA THR A 4 -24.16 -16.32 -7.35
C THR A 4 -24.42 -14.89 -6.85
N TYR A 5 -23.38 -14.18 -6.51
CA TYR A 5 -23.48 -12.79 -6.06
C TYR A 5 -24.07 -11.88 -7.13
N GLY A 6 -23.75 -12.08 -8.42
CA GLY A 6 -24.33 -11.32 -9.52
C GLY A 6 -25.87 -11.42 -9.59
N ARG A 7 -26.41 -12.64 -9.36
CA ARG A 7 -27.86 -12.84 -9.31
C ARG A 7 -28.51 -12.12 -8.13
N LYS A 8 -27.85 -12.16 -6.96
CA LYS A 8 -28.33 -11.44 -5.77
C LYS A 8 -28.40 -9.93 -6.00
N LEU A 9 -27.37 -9.35 -6.61
CA LEU A 9 -27.34 -7.93 -6.94
C LEU A 9 -28.47 -7.53 -7.91
N ARG A 10 -28.65 -8.27 -9.02
CA ARG A 10 -29.74 -7.99 -9.97
C ARG A 10 -31.12 -8.10 -9.30
N LYS A 11 -31.35 -9.09 -8.48
CA LYS A 11 -32.61 -9.24 -7.76
C LYS A 11 -32.86 -8.09 -6.78
N ALA A 12 -31.83 -7.65 -6.07
CA ALA A 12 -31.93 -6.51 -5.16
C ALA A 12 -32.34 -5.22 -5.86
N THR A 13 -31.95 -5.05 -7.12
CA THR A 13 -32.36 -3.90 -7.96
C THR A 13 -33.67 -4.13 -8.71
N GLN A 14 -34.37 -5.26 -8.48
CA GLN A 14 -35.66 -5.62 -9.06
C GLN A 14 -35.69 -5.69 -10.61
N ILE A 15 -34.52 -5.82 -11.26
CA ILE A 15 -34.44 -5.93 -12.73
C ILE A 15 -34.61 -7.40 -13.12
N SER A 16 -35.55 -7.67 -14.05
CA SER A 16 -35.79 -9.00 -14.55
C SER A 16 -34.59 -9.55 -15.35
N SER A 17 -34.41 -10.88 -15.37
CA SER A 17 -33.34 -11.51 -16.16
C SER A 17 -33.51 -11.23 -17.68
N SER A 18 -34.73 -11.13 -18.16
CA SER A 18 -34.99 -10.79 -19.56
C SER A 18 -34.54 -9.38 -19.89
N LYS A 19 -34.95 -8.38 -19.11
CA LYS A 19 -34.55 -6.98 -19.30
C LYS A 19 -33.06 -6.79 -19.21
N ALA A 20 -32.40 -7.41 -18.22
CA ALA A 20 -30.97 -7.34 -18.05
C ALA A 20 -30.19 -8.01 -19.20
N ALA A 21 -30.64 -9.18 -19.67
CA ALA A 21 -30.01 -9.89 -20.78
C ALA A 21 -30.14 -9.10 -22.11
N GLU A 22 -31.30 -8.55 -22.40
CA GLU A 22 -31.56 -7.71 -23.57
C GLU A 22 -30.65 -6.48 -23.60
N ALA A 23 -30.56 -5.75 -22.46
CA ALA A 23 -29.72 -4.56 -22.35
C ALA A 23 -28.22 -4.83 -22.54
N VAL A 24 -27.79 -6.04 -22.17
CA VAL A 24 -26.38 -6.48 -22.33
C VAL A 24 -26.12 -7.10 -23.71
N GLY A 25 -27.17 -7.41 -24.46
CA GLY A 25 -27.09 -8.05 -25.77
C GLY A 25 -26.69 -9.53 -25.69
N ILE A 26 -27.31 -10.28 -24.73
CA ILE A 26 -27.18 -11.73 -24.60
C ILE A 26 -28.54 -12.40 -24.43
N SER A 27 -28.61 -13.70 -24.63
CA SER A 27 -29.86 -14.42 -24.35
C SER A 27 -30.13 -14.51 -22.84
N ARG A 28 -31.40 -14.51 -22.47
CA ARG A 28 -31.83 -14.75 -21.07
C ARG A 28 -31.25 -16.04 -20.51
N SER A 29 -31.23 -17.11 -21.28
CA SER A 29 -30.65 -18.42 -20.85
C SER A 29 -29.16 -18.31 -20.56
N LYS A 30 -28.38 -17.53 -21.36
CA LYS A 30 -26.95 -17.31 -21.11
C LYS A 30 -26.73 -16.54 -19.80
N LEU A 31 -27.52 -15.50 -19.53
CA LEU A 31 -27.46 -14.75 -18.27
C LEU A 31 -27.79 -15.66 -17.07
N GLU A 32 -28.88 -16.42 -17.15
CA GLU A 32 -29.32 -17.29 -16.07
C GLU A 32 -28.31 -18.41 -15.76
N ARG A 33 -27.65 -18.96 -16.79
CA ARG A 33 -26.56 -19.95 -16.61
C ARG A 33 -25.35 -19.31 -15.91
N TRP A 34 -24.97 -18.10 -16.31
CA TRP A 34 -23.90 -17.37 -15.61
C TRP A 34 -24.28 -17.09 -14.14
N GLU A 35 -25.51 -16.66 -13.89
CA GLU A 35 -26.04 -16.44 -12.54
C GLU A 35 -26.13 -17.68 -11.66
N ARG A 36 -26.11 -18.87 -12.25
CA ARG A 36 -25.99 -20.15 -11.54
C ARG A 36 -24.55 -20.66 -11.42
N GLY A 37 -23.60 -19.96 -12.05
CA GLY A 37 -22.19 -20.37 -12.08
C GLY A 37 -21.92 -21.52 -13.07
N GLU A 38 -22.82 -21.77 -14.01
CA GLU A 38 -22.76 -22.85 -15.01
C GLU A 38 -22.07 -22.43 -16.31
N ALA A 39 -21.87 -21.13 -16.51
CA ALA A 39 -21.24 -20.57 -17.72
C ALA A 39 -20.45 -19.31 -17.39
N GLY A 40 -19.43 -19.03 -18.20
CA GLY A 40 -18.71 -17.75 -18.19
C GLY A 40 -19.50 -16.63 -18.87
N LEU A 41 -19.16 -15.38 -18.54
CA LEU A 41 -19.59 -14.17 -19.23
C LEU A 41 -18.36 -13.29 -19.45
N ASP A 42 -18.24 -12.70 -20.63
CA ASP A 42 -17.12 -11.81 -20.95
C ASP A 42 -17.14 -10.59 -20.01
N ILE A 43 -15.97 -10.13 -19.63
CA ILE A 43 -15.82 -9.05 -18.64
C ILE A 43 -16.54 -7.76 -19.06
N GLU A 44 -16.52 -7.44 -20.36
CA GLU A 44 -17.24 -6.29 -20.91
C GLU A 44 -18.76 -6.42 -20.72
N LYS A 45 -19.29 -7.65 -20.89
CA LYS A 45 -20.70 -7.94 -20.65
C LYS A 45 -21.05 -7.87 -19.17
N VAL A 46 -20.12 -8.28 -18.30
CA VAL A 46 -20.27 -8.12 -16.83
C VAL A 46 -20.33 -6.64 -16.47
N PHE A 47 -19.43 -5.81 -16.98
CA PHE A 47 -19.41 -4.37 -16.71
C PHE A 47 -20.72 -3.70 -17.19
N LYS A 48 -21.17 -4.00 -18.41
CA LYS A 48 -22.43 -3.49 -18.93
C LYS A 48 -23.64 -3.96 -18.10
N LEU A 49 -23.60 -5.20 -17.61
CA LEU A 49 -24.63 -5.72 -16.71
C LEU A 49 -24.67 -4.94 -15.39
N LEU A 50 -23.51 -4.66 -14.79
CA LEU A 50 -23.43 -3.89 -13.55
C LEU A 50 -23.98 -2.47 -13.73
N GLU A 51 -23.70 -1.82 -14.85
CA GLU A 51 -24.27 -0.52 -15.21
C GLU A 51 -25.81 -0.58 -15.33
N VAL A 52 -26.32 -1.58 -16.04
CA VAL A 52 -27.78 -1.80 -16.22
C VAL A 52 -28.51 -2.04 -14.92
N ILE A 53 -27.87 -2.75 -13.98
CA ILE A 53 -28.45 -3.01 -12.64
C ILE A 53 -28.04 -1.97 -11.60
N HIS A 54 -27.41 -0.86 -12.00
CA HIS A 54 -26.99 0.25 -11.14
C HIS A 54 -26.10 -0.16 -9.98
N VAL A 55 -25.19 -1.11 -10.19
CA VAL A 55 -24.23 -1.60 -9.20
C VAL A 55 -22.83 -1.13 -9.56
N GLN A 56 -22.13 -0.54 -8.61
CA GLN A 56 -20.74 -0.13 -8.80
C GLN A 56 -19.82 -1.35 -9.00
N LYS A 57 -18.87 -1.23 -9.92
CA LYS A 57 -17.89 -2.30 -10.19
C LYS A 57 -17.18 -2.75 -8.91
N ILE A 58 -16.83 -1.78 -8.04
CA ILE A 58 -16.16 -2.06 -6.77
C ILE A 58 -16.96 -2.96 -5.84
N ASP A 59 -18.28 -2.79 -5.78
CA ASP A 59 -19.16 -3.61 -4.94
C ASP A 59 -19.22 -5.05 -5.43
N PHE A 60 -19.24 -5.24 -6.74
CA PHE A 60 -19.22 -6.56 -7.35
C PHE A 60 -17.90 -7.29 -7.07
N PHE A 61 -16.75 -6.62 -7.27
CA PHE A 61 -15.43 -7.22 -7.13
C PHE A 61 -15.06 -7.46 -5.67
N ASN A 62 -15.37 -6.56 -4.75
CA ASN A 62 -15.08 -6.74 -3.32
C ASN A 62 -15.71 -8.00 -2.72
N ASN A 63 -16.83 -8.47 -3.28
CA ASN A 63 -17.52 -9.66 -2.77
C ASN A 63 -17.21 -10.95 -3.56
N ASN A 64 -16.61 -10.84 -4.75
CA ASN A 64 -16.34 -12.00 -5.62
C ASN A 64 -14.86 -12.35 -5.75
N ILE A 65 -13.97 -11.41 -5.50
CA ILE A 65 -12.52 -11.61 -5.65
C ILE A 65 -11.89 -11.61 -4.27
N SER A 66 -11.15 -12.69 -3.96
CA SER A 66 -10.28 -12.71 -2.79
C SER A 66 -9.27 -11.57 -2.90
N ASN A 67 -9.38 -10.58 -2.03
CA ASN A 67 -8.46 -9.46 -2.02
C ASN A 67 -7.22 -9.86 -1.23
N TYR A 68 -6.28 -10.50 -1.92
CA TYR A 68 -5.03 -10.99 -1.36
C TYR A 68 -4.27 -9.92 -0.55
N LEU A 69 -4.13 -8.71 -1.11
CA LEU A 69 -3.45 -7.61 -0.43
C LEU A 69 -4.21 -7.14 0.82
N LYS A 70 -5.54 -7.09 0.76
CA LYS A 70 -6.36 -6.72 1.92
C LYS A 70 -6.15 -7.69 3.09
N ASN A 71 -6.08 -8.99 2.81
CA ASN A 71 -5.87 -10.00 3.85
C ASN A 71 -4.48 -9.87 4.47
N ILE A 72 -3.42 -9.69 3.65
CA ILE A 72 -2.06 -9.45 4.17
C ILE A 72 -2.04 -8.19 5.03
N THR A 73 -2.63 -7.09 4.55
CA THR A 73 -2.66 -5.82 5.29
C THR A 73 -3.32 -6.01 6.66
N LEU A 74 -4.49 -6.63 6.71
CA LEU A 74 -5.20 -6.85 7.97
C LEU A 74 -4.43 -7.73 8.97
N GLU A 75 -3.83 -8.82 8.48
CA GLU A 75 -3.04 -9.73 9.31
C GLU A 75 -1.79 -9.04 9.88
N VAL A 76 -1.02 -8.38 9.02
CA VAL A 76 0.23 -7.72 9.42
C VAL A 76 -0.04 -6.49 10.28
N SER A 77 -0.99 -5.62 9.91
CA SER A 77 -1.32 -4.43 10.70
C SER A 77 -1.81 -4.80 12.10
N LYS A 78 -2.68 -5.80 12.22
CA LYS A 78 -3.15 -6.27 13.52
C LYS A 78 -2.01 -6.75 14.41
N ALA A 79 -1.11 -7.57 13.87
CA ALA A 79 0.05 -8.07 14.61
C ALA A 79 1.03 -6.96 14.96
N TYR A 80 1.24 -6.01 14.05
CA TYR A 80 2.11 -4.86 14.25
C TYR A 80 1.58 -3.92 15.34
N GLU A 81 0.30 -3.54 15.27
CA GLU A 81 -0.38 -2.66 16.24
C GLU A 81 -0.44 -3.27 17.64
N SER A 82 -0.66 -4.60 17.73
CA SER A 82 -0.64 -5.33 19.01
C SER A 82 0.75 -5.70 19.50
N ASN A 83 1.81 -5.32 18.77
CA ASN A 83 3.20 -5.69 19.05
C ASN A 83 3.40 -7.23 19.17
N ASP A 84 2.67 -8.02 18.37
CA ASP A 84 2.77 -9.49 18.37
C ASP A 84 4.01 -9.96 17.59
N ILE A 85 5.15 -9.76 18.21
CA ILE A 85 6.48 -10.12 17.67
C ILE A 85 6.56 -11.62 17.38
N ASN A 86 5.95 -12.46 18.23
CA ASN A 86 6.01 -13.91 18.07
C ASN A 86 5.22 -14.37 16.83
N TYR A 87 4.05 -13.82 16.60
CA TYR A 87 3.27 -14.09 15.40
C TYR A 87 4.02 -13.69 14.14
N LEU A 88 4.53 -12.44 14.09
CA LEU A 88 5.28 -11.94 12.95
C LEU A 88 6.52 -12.81 12.66
N LYS A 89 7.27 -13.20 13.68
CA LYS A 89 8.44 -14.08 13.56
C LYS A 89 8.08 -15.46 13.00
N THR A 90 7.01 -16.05 13.54
CA THR A 90 6.56 -17.39 13.16
C THR A 90 6.08 -17.40 11.71
N GLN A 91 5.24 -16.43 11.31
CA GLN A 91 4.77 -16.32 9.95
C GLN A 91 5.90 -16.00 8.97
N SER A 92 6.84 -15.14 9.32
CA SER A 92 8.01 -14.85 8.50
C SER A 92 8.81 -16.13 8.19
N LYS A 93 9.16 -16.90 9.22
CA LYS A 93 9.92 -18.14 9.07
C LYS A 93 9.18 -19.19 8.25
N LYS A 94 7.88 -19.34 8.51
CA LYS A 94 7.01 -20.26 7.76
C LYS A 94 7.00 -19.91 6.27
N LEU A 95 6.74 -18.65 5.93
CA LEU A 95 6.68 -18.20 4.54
C LEU A 95 8.05 -18.29 3.84
N LEU A 96 9.16 -17.99 4.55
CA LEU A 96 10.49 -18.18 3.99
C LEU A 96 10.79 -19.65 3.69
N SER A 97 10.39 -20.58 4.56
CA SER A 97 10.57 -22.01 4.29
C SER A 97 9.71 -22.52 3.10
N GLU A 98 8.51 -21.96 2.92
CA GLU A 98 7.69 -22.22 1.74
C GLU A 98 8.40 -21.77 0.45
N VAL A 99 9.01 -20.58 0.47
CA VAL A 99 9.79 -20.04 -0.67
C VAL A 99 11.02 -20.88 -1.00
N GLU A 100 11.63 -21.56 -0.03
CA GLU A 100 12.80 -22.43 -0.25
C GLU A 100 12.41 -23.78 -0.87
N ASN A 101 11.26 -24.31 -0.50
CA ASN A 101 10.80 -25.64 -0.88
C ASN A 101 10.07 -25.70 -2.21
N ASP A 102 9.60 -24.56 -2.74
CA ASP A 102 8.77 -24.55 -3.96
C ASP A 102 9.42 -23.76 -5.10
N SER A 103 9.12 -24.17 -6.33
CA SER A 103 9.48 -23.40 -7.52
C SER A 103 8.85 -22.01 -7.43
N PHE A 104 9.64 -21.04 -7.13
CA PHE A 104 9.43 -19.61 -6.97
C PHE A 104 7.98 -19.10 -7.23
N ASP A 105 7.11 -19.14 -6.19
CA ASP A 105 5.91 -18.34 -6.19
C ASP A 105 6.24 -16.89 -5.74
N LYS A 106 6.18 -15.99 -6.71
CA LYS A 106 6.40 -14.54 -6.50
C LYS A 106 5.53 -13.99 -5.35
N ARG A 107 4.28 -14.44 -5.24
CA ARG A 107 3.34 -13.90 -4.24
C ARG A 107 3.74 -14.31 -2.83
N THR A 108 4.08 -15.57 -2.63
CA THR A 108 4.57 -16.09 -1.34
C THR A 108 5.87 -15.39 -0.92
N PHE A 109 6.80 -15.18 -1.86
CA PHE A 109 8.02 -14.43 -1.60
C PHE A 109 7.75 -12.98 -1.14
N LEU A 110 6.89 -12.25 -1.85
CA LEU A 110 6.56 -10.87 -1.49
C LEU A 110 5.79 -10.81 -0.17
N LYS A 111 4.91 -11.78 0.10
CA LYS A 111 4.25 -11.90 1.41
C LYS A 111 5.28 -12.12 2.52
N ALA A 112 6.23 -13.04 2.34
CA ALA A 112 7.32 -13.26 3.29
C ALA A 112 8.11 -11.98 3.58
N ALA A 113 8.44 -11.22 2.53
CA ALA A 113 9.16 -9.95 2.68
C ALA A 113 8.39 -8.93 3.53
N ILE A 114 7.05 -8.81 3.36
CA ILE A 114 6.22 -7.90 4.17
C ILE A 114 6.25 -8.28 5.64
N TYR A 115 6.09 -9.58 5.97
CA TYR A 115 6.16 -10.04 7.36
C TYR A 115 7.54 -9.84 7.97
N CYS A 116 8.61 -10.12 7.21
CA CYS A 116 9.99 -9.88 7.65
C CYS A 116 10.26 -8.39 7.88
N ASN A 117 9.73 -7.50 7.00
CA ASN A 117 9.86 -6.06 7.18
C ASN A 117 9.18 -5.56 8.46
N ALA A 118 7.96 -6.03 8.74
CA ALA A 118 7.24 -5.68 9.95
C ALA A 118 7.96 -6.19 11.22
N TYR A 119 8.44 -7.44 11.19
CA TYR A 119 9.23 -8.00 12.27
C TYR A 119 10.54 -7.21 12.51
N TYR A 120 11.26 -6.89 11.44
CA TYR A 120 12.49 -6.09 11.52
C TYR A 120 12.23 -4.70 12.08
N ASP A 121 11.16 -4.03 11.66
CA ASP A 121 10.83 -2.69 12.14
C ASP A 121 10.56 -2.64 13.65
N LEU A 122 9.86 -3.66 14.18
CA LEU A 122 9.57 -3.76 15.62
C LEU A 122 10.76 -4.18 16.48
N THR A 123 11.64 -5.02 15.94
CA THR A 123 12.67 -5.69 16.78
C THR A 123 14.09 -5.24 16.48
N GLY A 124 14.35 -4.66 15.31
CA GLY A 124 15.69 -4.44 14.78
C GLY A 124 16.42 -5.72 14.36
N VAL A 125 15.78 -6.90 14.47
CA VAL A 125 16.39 -8.20 14.13
C VAL A 125 16.07 -8.57 12.70
N ASP A 126 17.10 -8.68 11.87
CA ASP A 126 16.99 -9.04 10.47
C ASP A 126 17.03 -10.56 10.28
N ILE A 127 15.91 -11.13 9.83
CA ILE A 127 15.79 -12.55 9.47
C ILE A 127 15.68 -12.76 7.94
N PHE A 128 15.70 -11.66 7.19
CA PHE A 128 15.63 -11.67 5.72
C PHE A 128 17.04 -11.66 5.15
N THR A 129 17.56 -12.84 4.78
CA THR A 129 18.95 -13.02 4.38
C THR A 129 19.38 -12.20 3.18
N ASP A 130 20.67 -12.01 2.96
CA ASP A 130 21.21 -11.24 1.83
C ASP A 130 20.78 -11.82 0.48
N ASN A 131 20.61 -13.14 0.38
CA ASN A 131 20.06 -13.77 -0.83
C ASN A 131 18.62 -13.29 -1.11
N TYR A 132 17.77 -13.25 -0.10
CA TYR A 132 16.40 -12.72 -0.25
C TYR A 132 16.40 -11.23 -0.56
N LYS A 133 17.27 -10.43 0.06
CA LYS A 133 17.43 -9.00 -0.26
C LYS A 133 17.85 -8.78 -1.71
N LYS A 134 18.77 -9.60 -2.21
CA LYS A 134 19.18 -9.57 -3.62
C LYS A 134 17.99 -9.87 -4.55
N ARG A 135 17.21 -10.91 -4.24
CA ARG A 135 15.99 -11.25 -5.01
C ARG A 135 14.96 -10.12 -5.00
N LEU A 136 14.72 -9.51 -3.83
CA LEU A 136 13.82 -8.35 -3.69
C LEU A 136 14.33 -7.15 -4.49
N SER A 137 15.63 -6.86 -4.46
CA SER A 137 16.25 -5.81 -5.25
C SER A 137 16.13 -6.06 -6.75
N MET A 138 16.28 -7.32 -7.19
CA MET A 138 16.07 -7.71 -8.59
C MET A 138 14.62 -7.52 -9.03
N TYR A 139 13.65 -7.82 -8.15
CA TYR A 139 12.24 -7.54 -8.42
C TYR A 139 12.01 -6.06 -8.69
N PHE A 140 12.49 -5.19 -7.81
CA PHE A 140 12.34 -3.74 -7.97
C PHE A 140 13.16 -3.16 -9.14
N SER A 141 14.30 -3.76 -9.47
CA SER A 141 15.08 -3.33 -10.64
C SER A 141 14.31 -3.52 -11.95
N LYS A 142 13.47 -4.54 -12.05
CA LYS A 142 12.60 -4.75 -13.22
C LYS A 142 11.56 -3.63 -13.38
N ILE A 143 11.05 -3.10 -12.29
CA ILE A 143 10.12 -1.96 -12.30
C ILE A 143 10.84 -0.72 -12.82
N LEU A 144 12.08 -0.47 -12.36
CA LEU A 144 12.88 0.69 -12.80
C LEU A 144 13.38 0.58 -14.25
N SER A 145 13.46 -0.62 -14.83
CA SER A 145 13.94 -0.85 -16.20
C SER A 145 12.82 -1.06 -17.22
N GLY A 146 11.55 -1.05 -16.78
CA GLY A 146 10.37 -1.20 -17.63
C GLY A 146 9.84 0.13 -18.16
N ASP A 147 8.64 0.11 -18.72
CA ASP A 147 7.97 1.27 -19.34
C ASP A 147 7.42 2.30 -18.34
N GLU A 148 8.04 2.43 -17.16
CA GLU A 148 7.67 3.37 -16.08
C GLU A 148 6.23 3.24 -15.57
N VAL A 149 5.60 2.08 -15.79
CA VAL A 149 4.24 1.81 -15.31
C VAL A 149 4.29 1.18 -13.93
N TRP A 150 3.69 1.87 -12.96
CA TRP A 150 3.50 1.35 -11.62
C TRP A 150 2.12 0.72 -11.46
N TYR A 151 2.07 -0.53 -11.02
CA TYR A 151 0.83 -1.19 -10.63
C TYR A 151 0.58 -1.02 -9.12
N TYR A 152 -0.67 -1.10 -8.71
CA TYR A 152 -1.05 -0.98 -7.29
C TYR A 152 -0.27 -1.96 -6.39
N ASP A 153 -0.10 -3.21 -6.83
CA ASP A 153 0.63 -4.22 -6.11
C ASP A 153 2.12 -3.85 -5.92
N ASP A 154 2.74 -3.25 -6.94
CA ASP A 154 4.16 -2.86 -6.87
C ASP A 154 4.36 -1.72 -5.85
N VAL A 155 3.46 -0.73 -5.85
CA VAL A 155 3.46 0.37 -4.87
C VAL A 155 3.27 -0.19 -3.46
N TYR A 156 2.30 -1.11 -3.31
CA TYR A 156 2.01 -1.75 -2.03
C TYR A 156 3.22 -2.53 -1.49
N PHE A 157 3.85 -3.36 -2.33
CA PHE A 157 5.02 -4.13 -1.94
C PHE A 157 6.22 -3.24 -1.65
N PHE A 158 6.45 -2.21 -2.44
CA PHE A 158 7.50 -1.24 -2.16
C PHE A 158 7.27 -0.55 -0.81
N GLY A 159 6.07 -0.04 -0.54
CA GLY A 159 5.73 0.64 0.71
C GLY A 159 5.91 -0.23 1.97
N ASN A 160 5.75 -1.55 1.84
CA ASN A 160 5.78 -2.48 2.97
C ASN A 160 7.08 -3.31 3.08
N THR A 161 8.13 -2.99 2.30
CA THR A 161 9.41 -3.72 2.32
C THR A 161 10.64 -2.81 2.40
N GLN A 162 10.46 -1.53 2.64
CA GLN A 162 11.51 -0.49 2.58
C GLN A 162 12.64 -0.70 3.59
N ASN A 163 12.38 -1.29 4.75
CA ASN A 163 13.45 -1.59 5.71
C ASN A 163 14.43 -2.64 5.18
N LEU A 164 14.00 -3.51 4.27
CA LEU A 164 14.79 -4.63 3.73
C LEU A 164 15.65 -4.26 2.51
N ILE A 165 15.50 -3.06 1.98
CA ILE A 165 16.22 -2.62 0.77
C ILE A 165 17.17 -1.45 1.07
N SER A 166 18.14 -1.25 0.15
CA SER A 166 19.16 -0.22 0.35
C SER A 166 18.60 1.20 0.22
N PRO A 167 19.17 2.21 0.90
CA PRO A 167 18.79 3.61 0.74
C PRO A 167 18.87 4.11 -0.71
N ARG A 168 19.82 3.57 -1.50
CA ARG A 168 19.93 3.87 -2.93
C ARG A 168 18.70 3.39 -3.69
N THR A 169 18.30 2.16 -3.45
CA THR A 169 17.12 1.54 -4.10
C THR A 169 15.84 2.26 -3.69
N ILE A 170 15.66 2.56 -2.38
CA ILE A 170 14.52 3.35 -1.90
C ILE A 170 14.41 4.67 -2.65
N TYR A 171 15.52 5.43 -2.72
CA TYR A 171 15.53 6.72 -3.39
C TYR A 171 15.19 6.62 -4.88
N SER A 172 15.79 5.66 -5.60
CA SER A 172 15.53 5.48 -7.05
C SER A 172 14.08 5.11 -7.34
N LEU A 173 13.50 4.19 -6.55
CA LEU A 173 12.10 3.79 -6.67
C LEU A 173 11.16 4.97 -6.32
N SER A 174 11.46 5.71 -5.26
CA SER A 174 10.66 6.87 -4.87
C SER A 174 10.71 7.96 -5.95
N PHE A 175 11.87 8.20 -6.56
CA PHE A 175 12.00 9.15 -7.66
C PHE A 175 11.12 8.76 -8.86
N SER A 176 11.21 7.50 -9.31
CA SER A 176 10.35 6.97 -10.37
C SER A 176 8.87 7.07 -10.01
N LEU A 177 8.50 6.76 -8.77
CA LEU A 177 7.10 6.80 -8.30
C LEU A 177 6.56 8.25 -8.25
N VAL A 178 7.37 9.23 -7.86
CA VAL A 178 7.01 10.66 -7.91
C VAL A 178 6.78 11.09 -9.36
N PHE A 179 7.68 10.69 -10.27
CA PHE A 179 7.55 11.00 -11.68
C PHE A 179 6.27 10.39 -12.28
N TYR A 180 5.99 9.13 -11.95
CA TYR A 180 4.75 8.46 -12.34
C TYR A 180 3.52 9.19 -11.81
N PHE A 181 3.51 9.58 -10.53
CA PHE A 181 2.39 10.30 -9.92
C PHE A 181 2.13 11.66 -10.60
N LYS A 182 3.21 12.41 -10.92
CA LYS A 182 3.10 13.72 -11.61
C LYS A 182 2.52 13.63 -13.02
N ASN A 183 2.81 12.54 -13.72
CA ASN A 183 2.42 12.40 -15.13
C ASN A 183 1.08 11.68 -15.32
N ASN A 184 0.41 11.27 -14.24
CA ASN A 184 -0.86 10.56 -14.29
C ASN A 184 -1.90 11.27 -13.43
N ASN A 185 -2.64 12.21 -14.01
CA ASN A 185 -3.63 13.03 -13.29
C ASN A 185 -4.93 12.29 -12.95
N ASP A 186 -5.23 11.18 -13.64
CA ASP A 186 -6.50 10.44 -13.52
C ASP A 186 -6.41 9.19 -12.64
N LEU A 187 -5.41 9.14 -11.75
CA LEU A 187 -5.26 8.00 -10.84
C LEU A 187 -6.44 7.93 -9.87
N GLU A 188 -6.96 6.72 -9.67
CA GLU A 188 -7.95 6.47 -8.63
C GLU A 188 -7.44 6.92 -7.26
N MET A 189 -8.33 7.48 -6.44
CA MET A 189 -8.01 8.00 -5.10
C MET A 189 -7.26 6.97 -4.25
N LYS A 190 -7.68 5.70 -4.28
CA LYS A 190 -7.04 4.61 -3.54
C LYS A 190 -5.59 4.41 -3.98
N PHE A 191 -5.30 4.51 -5.27
CA PHE A 191 -3.96 4.35 -5.80
C PHE A 191 -3.09 5.56 -5.45
N SER A 192 -3.61 6.77 -5.60
CA SER A 192 -2.94 8.01 -5.20
C SER A 192 -2.57 8.00 -3.71
N THR A 193 -3.50 7.60 -2.84
CA THR A 193 -3.26 7.41 -1.41
C THR A 193 -2.13 6.41 -1.14
N ALA A 194 -2.12 5.26 -1.84
CA ALA A 194 -1.06 4.26 -1.70
C ALA A 194 0.31 4.81 -2.11
N ILE A 195 0.38 5.57 -3.21
CA ILE A 195 1.61 6.23 -3.67
C ILE A 195 2.12 7.21 -2.62
N LEU A 196 1.27 8.14 -2.16
CA LEU A 196 1.66 9.16 -1.18
C LEU A 196 2.14 8.52 0.13
N ASN A 197 1.42 7.53 0.65
CA ASN A 197 1.83 6.80 1.85
C ASN A 197 3.17 6.09 1.67
N THR A 198 3.41 5.49 0.50
CA THR A 198 4.67 4.82 0.18
C THR A 198 5.84 5.80 0.13
N LEU A 199 5.64 6.99 -0.46
CA LEU A 199 6.65 8.04 -0.52
C LEU A 199 6.99 8.62 0.87
N ILE A 200 5.98 8.87 1.70
CA ILE A 200 6.16 9.38 3.07
C ILE A 200 6.90 8.34 3.93
N ASN A 201 6.56 7.06 3.81
CA ASN A 201 7.27 5.99 4.50
C ASN A 201 8.73 5.90 4.01
N ALA A 202 8.97 6.03 2.69
CA ALA A 202 10.32 6.03 2.12
C ALA A 202 11.16 7.17 2.69
N GLU A 203 10.59 8.36 2.80
CA GLU A 203 11.24 9.52 3.40
C GLU A 203 11.62 9.25 4.85
N TYR A 204 10.72 8.71 5.67
CA TYR A 204 11.00 8.34 7.05
C TYR A 204 12.15 7.33 7.18
N ILE A 205 12.13 6.27 6.35
CA ILE A 205 13.22 5.29 6.34
C ILE A 205 14.54 5.91 5.89
N LEU A 206 14.52 6.80 4.92
CA LEU A 206 15.71 7.54 4.50
C LEU A 206 16.22 8.49 5.58
N ILE A 207 15.35 9.16 6.34
CA ILE A 207 15.75 9.96 7.50
C ILE A 207 16.56 9.10 8.49
N LYS A 208 16.15 7.87 8.74
CA LYS A 208 16.88 6.94 9.64
C LYS A 208 18.22 6.49 9.06
N LYS A 209 18.30 6.26 7.73
CA LYS A 209 19.41 5.56 7.07
C LYS A 209 20.37 6.45 6.28
N ASP A 210 19.86 7.49 5.59
CA ASP A 210 20.63 8.34 4.68
C ASP A 210 19.98 9.73 4.56
N LEU A 211 20.34 10.64 5.46
CA LEU A 211 19.77 11.98 5.54
C LEU A 211 19.89 12.77 4.23
N LYS A 212 21.00 12.57 3.50
CA LYS A 212 21.22 13.29 2.23
C LYS A 212 20.17 12.89 1.17
N LYS A 213 19.82 11.60 1.11
CA LYS A 213 18.78 11.12 0.21
C LYS A 213 17.39 11.51 0.71
N ALA A 214 17.15 11.53 2.02
CA ALA A 214 15.90 12.01 2.60
C ALA A 214 15.61 13.45 2.17
N LYS A 215 16.57 14.35 2.35
CA LYS A 215 16.45 15.77 1.92
C LYS A 215 16.18 15.94 0.43
N ARG A 216 16.84 15.13 -0.40
CA ARG A 216 16.60 15.15 -1.84
C ARG A 216 15.20 14.67 -2.20
N LEU A 217 14.70 13.65 -1.49
CA LEU A 217 13.34 13.13 -1.70
C LEU A 217 12.30 14.15 -1.23
N ASP A 218 12.49 14.77 -0.06
CA ASP A 218 11.62 15.85 0.44
C ASP A 218 11.51 17.01 -0.57
N ALA A 219 12.62 17.46 -1.12
CA ALA A 219 12.62 18.51 -2.14
C ALA A 219 11.83 18.13 -3.41
N ILE A 220 11.78 16.85 -3.76
CA ILE A 220 11.00 16.35 -4.91
C ILE A 220 9.52 16.24 -4.55
N ILE A 221 9.19 15.71 -3.36
CA ILE A 221 7.81 15.58 -2.87
C ILE A 221 7.18 16.96 -2.65
N SER A 222 7.95 17.95 -2.17
CA SER A 222 7.46 19.32 -1.98
C SER A 222 6.96 19.99 -3.26
N GLY A 223 7.43 19.53 -4.42
CA GLY A 223 6.94 19.96 -5.72
C GLY A 223 5.72 19.22 -6.24
N LEU A 224 5.10 18.34 -5.43
CA LEU A 224 3.83 17.69 -5.75
C LEU A 224 2.66 18.58 -5.33
N ASP A 225 1.66 18.71 -6.19
CA ASP A 225 0.37 19.30 -5.83
C ASP A 225 -0.49 18.29 -5.06
N ILE A 226 -0.24 18.18 -3.75
CA ILE A 226 -1.04 17.35 -2.86
C ILE A 226 -2.28 18.14 -2.44
N THR A 227 -3.39 17.89 -3.11
CA THR A 227 -4.66 18.58 -2.84
C THR A 227 -5.23 18.21 -1.45
N ASP A 228 -6.19 18.99 -0.95
CA ASP A 228 -6.82 18.77 0.36
C ASP A 228 -7.64 17.46 0.45
N ARG A 229 -7.91 16.81 -0.69
CA ARG A 229 -8.46 15.45 -0.72
C ARG A 229 -7.57 14.42 -0.02
N PHE A 230 -6.27 14.71 0.08
CA PHE A 230 -5.25 13.90 0.75
C PHE A 230 -4.76 14.58 2.03
N ALA A 231 -5.67 15.21 2.79
CA ALA A 231 -5.32 15.96 3.98
C ALA A 231 -4.52 15.14 5.00
N PHE A 232 -4.85 13.86 5.17
CA PHE A 232 -4.12 12.98 6.09
C PHE A 232 -2.67 12.73 5.62
N GLU A 233 -2.46 12.44 4.35
CA GLU A 233 -1.13 12.27 3.75
C GLU A 233 -0.35 13.58 3.77
N LYS A 234 -1.01 14.71 3.53
CA LYS A 234 -0.42 16.05 3.60
C LYS A 234 0.09 16.37 5.01
N ILE A 235 -0.67 16.04 6.05
CA ILE A 235 -0.26 16.20 7.46
C ILE A 235 0.98 15.33 7.74
N ARG A 236 0.98 14.06 7.33
CA ARG A 236 2.10 13.14 7.52
C ARG A 236 3.37 13.62 6.77
N TYR A 237 3.22 14.07 5.53
CA TYR A 237 4.32 14.65 4.77
C TYR A 237 4.89 15.91 5.47
N LYS A 238 4.04 16.84 5.88
CA LYS A 238 4.47 18.05 6.60
C LYS A 238 5.23 17.72 7.88
N TYR A 239 4.85 16.67 8.58
CA TYR A 239 5.59 16.18 9.73
C TYR A 239 7.02 15.73 9.35
N MET A 240 7.21 14.98 8.26
CA MET A 240 8.53 14.58 7.78
C MET A 240 9.38 15.79 7.39
N HIS A 241 8.80 16.73 6.69
CA HIS A 241 9.46 17.99 6.33
C HIS A 241 9.91 18.79 7.58
N PHE A 242 9.07 18.90 8.60
CA PHE A 242 9.45 19.57 9.85
C PHE A 242 10.51 18.80 10.65
N MET A 243 10.51 17.48 10.57
CA MET A 243 11.57 16.66 11.17
C MET A 243 12.91 16.89 10.46
N LEU A 244 12.94 16.97 9.14
CA LEU A 244 14.14 17.31 8.38
C LEU A 244 14.68 18.71 8.74
N ASN A 245 13.79 19.70 8.84
CA ASN A 245 14.16 21.05 9.27
C ASN A 245 14.75 21.06 10.69
N PHE A 246 14.14 20.29 11.62
CA PHE A 246 14.68 20.12 12.97
C PHE A 246 16.11 19.54 12.95
N LEU A 247 16.37 18.54 12.13
CA LEU A 247 17.70 17.92 12.03
C LEU A 247 18.76 18.86 11.46
N GLU A 248 18.37 19.92 10.74
CA GLU A 248 19.27 20.96 10.22
C GLU A 248 19.49 22.10 11.20
N THR A 249 18.43 22.56 11.84
CA THR A 249 18.40 23.82 12.60
C THR A 249 18.36 23.61 14.11
N ASN A 250 18.06 22.41 14.58
CA ASN A 250 17.74 22.08 15.97
C ASN A 250 16.53 22.84 16.53
N ASP A 251 15.66 23.38 15.64
CA ASP A 251 14.45 24.11 16.00
C ASP A 251 13.21 23.22 15.85
N ASP A 252 12.55 22.90 16.97
CA ASP A 252 11.39 22.01 17.02
C ASP A 252 10.03 22.75 17.10
N ARG A 253 10.00 24.08 16.92
CA ARG A 253 8.77 24.88 17.05
C ARG A 253 7.66 24.39 16.15
N ASN A 254 7.95 24.11 14.87
CA ASN A 254 6.96 23.62 13.92
C ASN A 254 6.40 22.25 14.29
N LEU A 255 7.23 21.36 14.84
CA LEU A 255 6.79 20.04 15.34
C LEU A 255 5.84 20.21 16.53
N ARG A 256 6.19 21.06 17.51
CA ARG A 256 5.33 21.33 18.67
C ARG A 256 4.00 21.97 18.28
N LEU A 257 4.00 22.92 17.35
CA LEU A 257 2.77 23.53 16.83
C LEU A 257 1.89 22.48 16.15
N MET A 258 2.48 21.57 15.37
CA MET A 258 1.74 20.46 14.74
C MET A 258 1.14 19.53 15.78
N TRP A 259 1.87 19.14 16.82
CA TRP A 259 1.35 18.29 17.90
C TRP A 259 0.18 18.95 18.63
N ALA A 260 0.30 20.24 18.95
CA ALA A 260 -0.80 20.99 19.58
C ALA A 260 -2.04 21.06 18.66
N ALA A 261 -1.85 21.27 17.37
CA ALA A 261 -2.94 21.28 16.40
C ALA A 261 -3.64 19.91 16.27
N LEU A 262 -2.90 18.81 16.29
CA LEU A 262 -3.47 17.45 16.27
C LEU A 262 -4.25 17.15 17.55
N GLU A 263 -3.75 17.57 18.71
CA GLU A 263 -4.42 17.41 19.99
C GLU A 263 -5.75 18.18 20.04
N LEU A 264 -5.77 19.44 19.59
CA LEU A 264 -6.98 20.25 19.48
C LEU A 264 -8.04 19.62 18.55
N GLN A 265 -7.61 18.84 17.55
CA GLN A 265 -8.52 18.13 16.63
C GLN A 265 -8.90 16.74 17.13
N GLY A 266 -8.43 16.30 18.30
CA GLY A 266 -8.69 14.96 18.83
C GLY A 266 -7.91 13.84 18.12
N LEU A 267 -6.90 14.16 17.31
CA LEU A 267 -6.08 13.19 16.56
C LEU A 267 -4.91 12.66 17.42
N ASN A 268 -5.23 12.22 18.65
CA ASN A 268 -4.22 11.85 19.66
C ASN A 268 -3.34 10.67 19.22
N THR A 269 -3.93 9.63 18.62
CA THR A 269 -3.15 8.48 18.13
C THR A 269 -2.11 8.89 17.11
N LEU A 270 -2.45 9.80 16.20
CA LEU A 270 -1.51 10.31 15.20
C LEU A 270 -0.40 11.14 15.84
N LYS A 271 -0.76 12.00 16.79
CA LYS A 271 0.18 12.81 17.60
C LYS A 271 1.18 11.90 18.31
N ASP A 272 0.70 10.88 19.04
CA ASP A 272 1.55 9.96 19.82
C ASP A 272 2.52 9.18 18.90
N GLY A 273 2.05 8.78 17.71
CA GLY A 273 2.88 8.17 16.69
C GLY A 273 4.01 9.11 16.21
N PHE A 274 3.69 10.38 15.98
CA PHE A 274 4.67 11.39 15.58
C PHE A 274 5.69 11.66 16.69
N GLU A 275 5.26 11.82 17.93
CA GLU A 275 6.18 12.01 19.07
C GLU A 275 7.12 10.81 19.25
N THR A 276 6.59 9.59 19.07
CA THR A 276 7.39 8.37 19.15
C THR A 276 8.44 8.33 18.03
N ALA A 277 8.05 8.63 16.79
CA ALA A 277 8.97 8.71 15.67
C ALA A 277 10.05 9.78 15.87
N PHE A 278 9.69 10.93 16.42
CA PHE A 278 10.63 12.00 16.74
C PHE A 278 11.68 11.56 17.79
N LYS A 279 11.23 10.88 18.86
CA LYS A 279 12.12 10.33 19.89
C LYS A 279 13.12 9.32 19.29
N GLN A 280 12.66 8.44 18.40
CA GLN A 280 13.52 7.47 17.71
C GLN A 280 14.58 8.19 16.85
N ILE A 281 14.19 9.19 16.07
CA ILE A 281 15.12 9.97 15.23
C ILE A 281 16.15 10.69 16.09
N LYS A 282 15.74 11.35 17.17
CA LYS A 282 16.68 12.00 18.12
C LYS A 282 17.72 11.00 18.67
N GLN A 283 17.29 9.80 19.07
CA GLN A 283 18.20 8.77 19.55
C GLN A 283 19.22 8.30 18.49
N ILE A 284 18.80 8.18 17.23
CA ILE A 284 19.69 7.80 16.13
C ILE A 284 20.77 8.87 15.91
N TYR A 285 20.39 10.14 15.95
CA TYR A 285 21.32 11.23 15.66
C TYR A 285 22.17 11.64 16.86
N SER A 286 21.69 11.49 18.11
CA SER A 286 22.50 11.69 19.30
C SER A 286 23.63 10.67 19.48
N LYS A 287 23.51 9.48 18.88
CA LYS A 287 24.57 8.45 18.89
C LYS A 287 25.61 8.65 17.78
N LYS A 288 25.33 9.51 16.81
CA LYS A 288 26.22 9.82 15.67
C LYS A 288 27.03 11.10 15.87
N SER A 289 26.66 11.90 16.88
CA SER A 289 27.41 13.08 17.36
C SER A 289 28.44 12.64 18.39
#